data_a9b32ee8cbfff69699722a4e5cfba9a6
#
_entry.id   a9b32ee8cbfff69699722a4e5cfba9a6
#
_cell.length_a   1.000
_cell.length_b   1.000
_cell.length_c   1.000
_cell.angle_alpha   90.00
_cell.angle_beta   90.00
_cell.angle_gamma   90.00
#
_symmetry.space_group_name_H-M   'P 1'
#
loop_
_entity.id
_entity.type
_entity.pdbx_description
1 polymer ?
#
loop_
_entity_poly.entity_id
_entity_poly.type
_entity_poly.pdbx_seq_one_letter_code
_entity_poly.pdbx_strand_id
1 'polypeptide(L)'
;MFVFVGFIMKISSEFIHEMGHAFTVLMLGGKIIGISIRAEWPFTLSHTKWVIPNPSNANFALIAVAGILFETVTSIVGQSILILRRRMRPVYAISLFWLSFWTYLSPVVYLVMGAIHPFGDVLDLVNAIPVPSYLFGSLGVIMLISCTYLLSLILRGIFSNVLEFPTASDAVSYFWAFLHTFFVLVTIVTYGLPTPPAITVASMVVIFIWSYISARWLLVFVSRLRGAERLWPPKYVKPSPVSSTSVEDPGRKLKLGYAALFSVALISTLLTGYMVNQYLSTYSVVMKTSIEIEVVNIELGPNEPLLNLSVRVFNPTSKNTTLDRIEFDVKLNSKFMQHQVLQSIPAARPESYVTFNRAISLPKDRMFTIEEAARDDSWEWTVSGSGHVVTMFGETLLRFKSDSTCEPQFG
;
A
#
# COMPACT_ATOMS: atom_id res chain seq x y z
N MET A 1 -1.78 -6.19 -26.13
CA MET A 1 -0.71 -5.18 -26.13
C MET A 1 -0.98 -4.04 -25.15
N PHE A 2 -2.09 -3.28 -25.26
CA PHE A 2 -2.36 -2.11 -24.39
C PHE A 2 -2.23 -2.41 -22.89
N VAL A 3 -2.95 -3.42 -22.37
CA VAL A 3 -2.92 -3.83 -20.96
C VAL A 3 -1.54 -4.39 -20.55
N PHE A 4 -0.93 -5.22 -21.40
CA PHE A 4 0.39 -5.80 -21.10
C PHE A 4 1.47 -4.74 -20.92
N VAL A 5 1.50 -3.71 -21.79
CA VAL A 5 2.39 -2.57 -21.64
C VAL A 5 2.13 -1.85 -20.30
N GLY A 6 0.87 -1.80 -19.86
CA GLY A 6 0.51 -1.23 -18.57
C GLY A 6 1.22 -1.88 -17.39
N PHE A 7 1.32 -3.20 -17.36
CA PHE A 7 2.05 -3.92 -16.30
C PHE A 7 3.55 -3.63 -16.32
N ILE A 8 4.17 -3.59 -17.50
CA ILE A 8 5.59 -3.26 -17.61
C ILE A 8 5.86 -1.83 -17.10
N MET A 9 5.00 -0.89 -17.49
CA MET A 9 5.13 0.51 -17.06
C MET A 9 4.86 0.70 -15.56
N LYS A 10 4.07 -0.19 -14.92
CA LYS A 10 3.91 -0.19 -13.46
C LYS A 10 5.23 -0.50 -12.74
N ILE A 11 5.94 -1.53 -13.17
CA ILE A 11 7.26 -1.86 -12.62
C ILE A 11 8.24 -0.69 -12.82
N SER A 12 8.18 -0.04 -13.99
CA SER A 12 8.98 1.15 -14.27
C SER A 12 8.64 2.33 -13.36
N SER A 13 7.36 2.52 -13.01
CA SER A 13 6.92 3.54 -12.05
C SER A 13 7.48 3.29 -10.66
N GLU A 14 7.41 2.06 -10.15
CA GLU A 14 8.02 1.69 -8.87
C GLU A 14 9.54 1.96 -8.85
N PHE A 15 10.22 1.61 -9.94
CA PHE A 15 11.66 1.90 -10.07
C PHE A 15 11.95 3.40 -10.01
N ILE A 16 11.15 4.24 -10.67
CA ILE A 16 11.29 5.71 -10.65
C ILE A 16 11.08 6.25 -9.23
N HIS A 17 10.10 5.74 -8.51
CA HIS A 17 9.82 6.09 -7.13
C HIS A 17 11.04 5.83 -6.24
N GLU A 18 11.53 4.59 -6.23
CA GLU A 18 12.68 4.18 -5.43
C GLU A 18 13.98 4.90 -5.82
N MET A 19 14.15 5.21 -7.11
CA MET A 19 15.27 6.02 -7.59
C MET A 19 15.21 7.46 -7.07
N GLY A 20 14.00 8.01 -6.82
CA GLY A 20 13.84 9.31 -6.18
C GLY A 20 14.44 9.32 -4.78
N HIS A 21 14.12 8.32 -3.95
CA HIS A 21 14.73 8.15 -2.62
C HIS A 21 16.24 7.96 -2.71
N ALA A 22 16.69 7.03 -3.56
CA ALA A 22 18.10 6.70 -3.71
C ALA A 22 18.94 7.92 -4.13
N PHE A 23 18.47 8.67 -5.12
CA PHE A 23 19.14 9.88 -5.59
C PHE A 23 19.26 10.93 -4.47
N THR A 24 18.19 11.16 -3.72
CA THR A 24 18.18 12.12 -2.63
C THR A 24 19.12 11.71 -1.49
N VAL A 25 19.14 10.43 -1.13
CA VAL A 25 20.08 9.90 -0.14
C VAL A 25 21.53 10.14 -0.55
N LEU A 26 21.88 9.90 -1.83
CA LEU A 26 23.23 10.15 -2.35
C LEU A 26 23.57 11.64 -2.33
N MET A 27 22.63 12.51 -2.68
CA MET A 27 22.81 13.97 -2.63
C MET A 27 23.06 14.49 -1.19
N LEU A 28 22.49 13.81 -0.19
CA LEU A 28 22.67 14.11 1.23
C LEU A 28 23.95 13.45 1.82
N GLY A 29 24.80 12.85 1.00
CA GLY A 29 26.04 12.19 1.43
C GLY A 29 25.82 10.82 2.09
N GLY A 30 24.65 10.23 1.92
CA GLY A 30 24.33 8.89 2.40
C GLY A 30 24.83 7.78 1.48
N LYS A 31 24.58 6.54 1.89
CA LYS A 31 24.88 5.32 1.12
C LYS A 31 23.63 4.50 0.91
N ILE A 32 23.45 3.95 -0.29
CA ILE A 32 22.41 2.99 -0.61
C ILE A 32 22.93 1.60 -0.28
N ILE A 33 22.17 0.86 0.55
CA ILE A 33 22.44 -0.53 0.91
C ILE A 33 21.81 -1.47 -0.11
N GLY A 34 20.62 -1.14 -0.59
CA GLY A 34 19.89 -1.94 -1.57
C GLY A 34 18.60 -1.30 -2.02
N ILE A 35 18.17 -1.63 -3.21
CA ILE A 35 16.87 -1.25 -3.78
C ILE A 35 16.14 -2.54 -4.13
N SER A 36 14.94 -2.71 -3.62
CA SER A 36 14.07 -3.85 -3.90
C SER A 36 12.83 -3.38 -4.65
N ILE A 37 12.73 -3.78 -5.92
CA ILE A 37 11.55 -3.51 -6.74
C ILE A 37 10.68 -4.76 -6.74
N ARG A 38 9.42 -4.61 -6.29
CA ARG A 38 8.48 -5.72 -6.15
C ARG A 38 7.54 -5.78 -7.34
N ALA A 39 7.57 -6.93 -8.01
CA ALA A 39 6.66 -7.19 -9.13
C ALA A 39 5.28 -7.70 -8.67
N GLU A 40 5.19 -8.16 -7.42
CA GLU A 40 3.95 -8.69 -6.83
C GLU A 40 2.97 -7.61 -6.38
N TRP A 41 3.21 -6.38 -6.80
CA TRP A 41 2.23 -5.31 -6.56
C TRP A 41 0.79 -5.77 -6.92
N PRO A 42 -0.21 -5.46 -6.11
CA PRO A 42 -0.22 -4.53 -4.98
C PRO A 42 0.06 -5.15 -3.62
N PHE A 43 0.51 -6.38 -3.54
CA PHE A 43 0.62 -7.14 -2.29
C PHE A 43 1.93 -6.90 -1.53
N THR A 44 2.96 -6.45 -2.24
CA THR A 44 4.25 -6.12 -1.64
C THR A 44 4.72 -4.75 -2.11
N LEU A 45 5.35 -4.01 -1.19
CA LEU A 45 5.88 -2.68 -1.47
C LEU A 45 7.34 -2.77 -1.93
N SER A 46 7.69 -1.94 -2.90
CA SER A 46 9.07 -1.62 -3.21
C SER A 46 9.68 -0.81 -2.07
N HIS A 47 10.98 -0.86 -1.88
CA HIS A 47 11.66 -0.07 -0.88
C HIS A 47 13.14 0.13 -1.19
N THR A 48 13.67 1.27 -0.75
CA THR A 48 15.09 1.60 -0.77
C THR A 48 15.67 1.54 0.65
N LYS A 49 16.70 0.71 0.85
CA LYS A 49 17.44 0.64 2.11
C LYS A 49 18.66 1.55 2.04
N TRP A 50 18.81 2.43 3.01
CA TRP A 50 19.86 3.44 3.03
C TRP A 50 20.39 3.73 4.43
N VAL A 51 21.56 4.37 4.49
CA VAL A 51 22.16 4.89 5.71
C VAL A 51 22.71 6.29 5.45
N ILE A 52 22.39 7.21 6.34
CA ILE A 52 22.98 8.55 6.42
C ILE A 52 23.56 8.71 7.84
N PRO A 53 24.81 9.14 8.01
CA PRO A 53 25.34 9.47 9.32
C PRO A 53 24.59 10.64 9.95
N ASN A 54 24.03 10.46 11.16
CA ASN A 54 23.32 11.49 11.92
C ASN A 54 22.23 12.23 11.11
N PRO A 55 21.21 11.53 10.59
CA PRO A 55 20.19 12.14 9.75
C PRO A 55 19.35 13.14 10.57
N SER A 56 19.14 14.33 10.01
CA SER A 56 18.22 15.32 10.57
C SER A 56 16.76 15.01 10.13
N ASN A 57 15.79 15.60 10.84
CA ASN A 57 14.38 15.52 10.39
C ASN A 57 14.20 16.07 8.97
N ALA A 58 14.94 17.09 8.59
CA ALA A 58 14.92 17.64 7.23
C ALA A 58 15.41 16.61 6.20
N ASN A 59 16.42 15.80 6.53
CA ASN A 59 16.88 14.72 5.63
C ASN A 59 15.81 13.66 5.44
N PHE A 60 15.14 13.21 6.52
CA PHE A 60 14.00 12.29 6.42
C PHE A 60 12.88 12.85 5.56
N ALA A 61 12.50 14.12 5.78
CA ALA A 61 11.45 14.77 4.99
C ALA A 61 11.81 14.86 3.50
N LEU A 62 13.06 15.23 3.16
CA LEU A 62 13.52 15.32 1.78
C LEU A 62 13.52 13.95 1.10
N ILE A 63 13.97 12.91 1.79
CA ILE A 63 13.96 11.55 1.25
C ILE A 63 12.53 11.08 1.04
N ALA A 64 11.66 11.25 2.03
CA ALA A 64 10.26 10.82 1.95
C ALA A 64 9.51 11.50 0.79
N VAL A 65 9.72 12.81 0.57
CA VAL A 65 9.04 13.51 -0.53
C VAL A 65 9.62 13.19 -1.90
N ALA A 66 10.86 12.69 -1.97
CA ALA A 66 11.57 12.50 -3.23
C ALA A 66 10.93 11.46 -4.15
N GLY A 67 10.48 10.32 -3.62
CA GLY A 67 9.76 9.30 -4.40
C GLY A 67 8.51 9.89 -5.06
N ILE A 68 7.67 10.55 -4.28
CA ILE A 68 6.45 11.23 -4.72
C ILE A 68 6.76 12.30 -5.79
N LEU A 69 7.82 13.09 -5.57
CA LEU A 69 8.21 14.17 -6.49
C LEU A 69 8.72 13.63 -7.82
N PHE A 70 9.58 12.60 -7.81
CA PHE A 70 10.10 11.99 -9.04
C PHE A 70 9.00 11.38 -9.89
N GLU A 71 8.04 10.69 -9.29
CA GLU A 71 6.86 10.20 -10.00
C GLU A 71 6.02 11.34 -10.56
N THR A 72 5.74 12.37 -9.77
CA THR A 72 4.95 13.54 -10.19
C THR A 72 5.58 14.24 -11.38
N VAL A 73 6.88 14.52 -11.33
CA VAL A 73 7.63 15.15 -12.43
C VAL A 73 7.61 14.25 -13.66
N THR A 74 7.83 12.96 -13.51
CA THR A 74 7.78 11.99 -14.62
C THR A 74 6.40 11.99 -15.28
N SER A 75 5.33 12.00 -14.50
CA SER A 75 3.96 12.08 -15.01
C SER A 75 3.73 13.37 -15.82
N ILE A 76 4.11 14.52 -15.28
CA ILE A 76 3.94 15.83 -15.94
C ILE A 76 4.72 15.86 -17.25
N VAL A 77 5.98 15.41 -17.23
CA VAL A 77 6.84 15.38 -18.44
C VAL A 77 6.24 14.43 -19.49
N GLY A 78 5.83 13.23 -19.09
CA GLY A 78 5.21 12.25 -19.98
C GLY A 78 3.93 12.77 -20.63
N GLN A 79 3.03 13.37 -19.85
CA GLN A 79 1.80 14.01 -20.34
C GLN A 79 2.13 15.17 -21.29
N SER A 80 3.11 16.01 -20.94
CA SER A 80 3.54 17.13 -21.80
C SER A 80 4.07 16.64 -23.13
N ILE A 81 4.89 15.58 -23.15
CA ILE A 81 5.39 14.99 -24.40
C ILE A 81 4.23 14.46 -25.25
N LEU A 82 3.25 13.77 -24.62
CA LEU A 82 2.08 13.25 -25.31
C LEU A 82 1.22 14.36 -25.93
N ILE A 83 1.09 15.50 -25.27
CA ILE A 83 0.31 16.65 -25.75
C ILE A 83 1.06 17.41 -26.84
N LEU A 84 2.35 17.66 -26.67
CA LEU A 84 3.14 18.52 -27.56
C LEU A 84 3.60 17.81 -28.82
N ARG A 85 3.84 16.50 -28.76
CA ARG A 85 4.41 15.75 -29.88
C ARG A 85 3.33 15.34 -30.88
N ARG A 86 3.32 15.99 -32.05
CA ARG A 86 2.28 15.78 -33.08
C ARG A 86 2.34 14.42 -33.78
N ARG A 87 3.48 13.72 -33.74
CA ARG A 87 3.68 12.42 -34.39
C ARG A 87 4.43 11.48 -33.45
N MET A 88 3.84 10.35 -33.13
CA MET A 88 4.44 9.33 -32.26
C MET A 88 4.00 7.95 -32.75
N ARG A 89 4.91 6.95 -32.68
CA ARG A 89 4.53 5.56 -32.95
C ARG A 89 3.56 5.07 -31.87
N PRO A 90 2.54 4.25 -32.22
CA PRO A 90 1.54 3.77 -31.27
C PRO A 90 2.10 3.16 -30.00
N VAL A 91 3.15 2.34 -30.11
CA VAL A 91 3.79 1.69 -28.96
C VAL A 91 4.33 2.72 -27.98
N TYR A 92 5.03 3.74 -28.45
CA TYR A 92 5.56 4.80 -27.58
C TYR A 92 4.46 5.63 -26.92
N ALA A 93 3.37 5.92 -27.65
CA ALA A 93 2.22 6.64 -27.11
C ALA A 93 1.55 5.85 -25.98
N ILE A 94 1.35 4.54 -26.18
CA ILE A 94 0.75 3.64 -25.19
C ILE A 94 1.69 3.49 -23.98
N SER A 95 2.98 3.27 -24.20
CA SER A 95 3.96 3.13 -23.10
C SER A 95 4.06 4.40 -22.27
N LEU A 96 4.15 5.56 -22.92
CA LEU A 96 4.26 6.85 -22.24
C LEU A 96 2.95 7.21 -21.51
N PHE A 97 1.78 6.83 -22.07
CA PHE A 97 0.50 6.99 -21.40
C PHE A 97 0.47 6.17 -20.09
N TRP A 98 0.81 4.88 -20.15
CA TRP A 98 0.80 4.03 -18.97
C TRP A 98 1.85 4.43 -17.93
N LEU A 99 3.02 4.85 -18.36
CA LEU A 99 4.04 5.39 -17.46
C LEU A 99 3.50 6.64 -16.73
N SER A 100 2.94 7.60 -17.49
CA SER A 100 2.35 8.81 -16.92
C SER A 100 1.14 8.50 -16.00
N PHE A 101 0.38 7.46 -16.33
CA PHE A 101 -0.75 7.00 -15.51
C PHE A 101 -0.29 6.47 -14.16
N TRP A 102 0.70 5.59 -14.13
CA TRP A 102 1.19 4.98 -12.90
C TRP A 102 1.94 5.97 -12.02
N THR A 103 2.82 6.79 -12.63
CA THR A 103 3.57 7.83 -11.92
C THR A 103 2.68 9.00 -11.46
N TYR A 104 1.46 9.08 -11.93
CA TYR A 104 0.41 9.96 -11.40
C TYR A 104 -0.37 9.30 -10.26
N LEU A 105 -0.77 8.03 -10.45
CA LEU A 105 -1.68 7.35 -9.55
C LEU A 105 -1.05 7.14 -8.16
N SER A 106 0.20 6.73 -8.11
CA SER A 106 0.93 6.47 -6.87
C SER A 106 1.02 7.73 -5.98
N PRO A 107 1.54 8.89 -6.44
CA PRO A 107 1.54 10.12 -5.65
C PRO A 107 0.17 10.56 -5.16
N VAL A 108 -0.86 10.45 -6.00
CA VAL A 108 -2.23 10.83 -5.61
C VAL A 108 -2.74 9.97 -4.48
N VAL A 109 -2.52 8.65 -4.55
CA VAL A 109 -2.93 7.72 -3.49
C VAL A 109 -2.16 8.02 -2.20
N TYR A 110 -0.84 8.21 -2.26
CA TYR A 110 -0.03 8.58 -1.10
C TYR A 110 -0.54 9.86 -0.44
N LEU A 111 -0.79 10.91 -1.21
CA LEU A 111 -1.19 12.21 -0.68
C LEU A 111 -2.62 12.21 -0.15
N VAL A 112 -3.59 11.63 -0.86
CA VAL A 112 -5.00 11.62 -0.44
C VAL A 112 -5.21 10.67 0.73
N MET A 113 -4.71 9.44 0.61
CA MET A 113 -4.90 8.42 1.66
C MET A 113 -4.01 8.70 2.87
N GLY A 114 -2.77 9.14 2.66
CA GLY A 114 -1.86 9.55 3.72
C GLY A 114 -2.34 10.76 4.53
N ALA A 115 -3.20 11.61 3.96
CA ALA A 115 -3.86 12.68 4.71
C ALA A 115 -4.93 12.15 5.68
N ILE A 116 -5.60 11.05 5.34
CA ILE A 116 -6.62 10.42 6.17
C ILE A 116 -5.96 9.53 7.23
N HIS A 117 -5.01 8.73 6.81
CA HIS A 117 -4.24 7.82 7.65
C HIS A 117 -2.79 7.76 7.16
N PRO A 118 -1.86 8.47 7.81
CA PRO A 118 -0.46 8.52 7.37
C PRO A 118 0.17 7.13 7.28
N PHE A 119 0.79 6.81 6.14
CA PHE A 119 1.52 5.58 5.89
C PHE A 119 2.68 5.83 4.92
N GLY A 120 3.67 4.93 4.88
CA GLY A 120 4.83 5.02 4.00
C GLY A 120 5.49 6.40 4.05
N ASP A 121 5.81 6.96 2.91
CA ASP A 121 6.49 8.25 2.78
C ASP A 121 5.75 9.41 3.45
N VAL A 122 4.41 9.41 3.43
CA VAL A 122 3.63 10.47 4.09
C VAL A 122 3.73 10.36 5.61
N LEU A 123 3.83 9.14 6.16
CA LEU A 123 4.07 8.94 7.59
C LEU A 123 5.44 9.50 7.99
N ASP A 124 6.48 9.18 7.22
CA ASP A 124 7.84 9.67 7.47
C ASP A 124 7.90 11.20 7.37
N LEU A 125 7.20 11.77 6.38
CA LEU A 125 7.12 13.21 6.18
C LEU A 125 6.41 13.92 7.34
N VAL A 126 5.25 13.42 7.80
CA VAL A 126 4.49 13.99 8.93
C VAL A 126 5.27 13.86 10.24
N ASN A 127 6.02 12.78 10.43
CA ASN A 127 6.87 12.60 11.61
C ASN A 127 8.10 13.54 11.59
N ALA A 128 8.62 13.85 10.40
CA ALA A 128 9.81 14.68 10.24
C ALA A 128 9.53 16.19 10.34
N ILE A 129 8.37 16.64 9.86
CA ILE A 129 7.98 18.06 9.85
C ILE A 129 6.54 18.25 10.35
N PRO A 130 6.28 19.31 11.16
CA PRO A 130 4.95 19.55 11.73
C PRO A 130 4.00 20.21 10.70
N VAL A 131 3.74 19.52 9.58
CA VAL A 131 2.81 19.98 8.54
C VAL A 131 1.46 19.29 8.72
N PRO A 132 0.35 20.02 8.73
CA PRO A 132 -0.97 19.42 8.84
C PRO A 132 -1.27 18.50 7.65
N SER A 133 -1.74 17.28 7.93
CA SER A 133 -1.99 16.24 6.91
C SER A 133 -3.01 16.66 5.84
N TYR A 134 -3.95 17.54 6.17
CA TYR A 134 -4.94 18.03 5.20
C TYR A 134 -4.32 18.82 4.03
N LEU A 135 -3.11 19.40 4.20
CA LEU A 135 -2.40 20.05 3.09
C LEU A 135 -1.96 19.03 2.04
N PHE A 136 -1.49 17.87 2.46
CA PHE A 136 -1.16 16.78 1.55
C PHE A 136 -2.41 16.27 0.83
N GLY A 137 -3.53 16.11 1.56
CA GLY A 137 -4.81 15.72 0.97
C GLY A 137 -5.32 16.72 -0.06
N SER A 138 -5.23 18.02 0.24
CA SER A 138 -5.61 19.08 -0.70
C SER A 138 -4.77 19.06 -1.98
N LEU A 139 -3.44 18.91 -1.84
CA LEU A 139 -2.54 18.76 -3.00
C LEU A 139 -2.88 17.51 -3.80
N GLY A 140 -3.11 16.38 -3.14
CA GLY A 140 -3.50 15.13 -3.78
C GLY A 140 -4.81 15.24 -4.56
N VAL A 141 -5.81 15.95 -4.03
CA VAL A 141 -7.10 16.21 -4.72
C VAL A 141 -6.90 17.10 -5.94
N ILE A 142 -6.11 18.18 -5.84
CA ILE A 142 -5.78 19.03 -6.99
C ILE A 142 -5.08 18.21 -8.08
N MET A 143 -4.11 17.39 -7.72
CA MET A 143 -3.45 16.48 -8.65
C MET A 143 -4.44 15.50 -9.26
N LEU A 144 -5.31 14.87 -8.45
CA LEU A 144 -6.34 13.94 -8.93
C LEU A 144 -7.21 14.56 -10.02
N ILE A 145 -7.72 15.77 -9.79
CA ILE A 145 -8.55 16.49 -10.76
C ILE A 145 -7.77 16.81 -12.04
N SER A 146 -6.62 17.46 -11.90
CA SER A 146 -5.83 17.97 -13.03
C SER A 146 -5.31 16.84 -13.92
N CYS A 147 -4.70 15.82 -13.32
CA CYS A 147 -4.12 14.72 -14.08
C CYS A 147 -5.19 13.79 -14.66
N THR A 148 -6.30 13.54 -13.95
CA THR A 148 -7.42 12.78 -14.50
C THR A 148 -7.97 13.45 -15.76
N TYR A 149 -8.11 14.77 -15.72
CA TYR A 149 -8.54 15.56 -16.89
C TYR A 149 -7.58 15.41 -18.07
N LEU A 150 -6.28 15.66 -17.87
CA LEU A 150 -5.27 15.58 -18.92
C LEU A 150 -5.12 14.16 -19.47
N LEU A 151 -5.08 13.15 -18.60
CA LEU A 151 -4.99 11.76 -19.03
C LEU A 151 -6.24 11.29 -19.79
N SER A 152 -7.43 11.80 -19.45
CA SER A 152 -8.66 11.51 -20.20
C SER A 152 -8.59 12.06 -21.64
N LEU A 153 -8.06 13.28 -21.81
CA LEU A 153 -7.82 13.84 -23.14
C LEU A 153 -6.85 12.99 -23.95
N ILE A 154 -5.71 12.61 -23.35
CA ILE A 154 -4.69 11.78 -23.98
C ILE A 154 -5.28 10.42 -24.36
N LEU A 155 -5.99 9.78 -23.47
CA LEU A 155 -6.58 8.46 -23.67
C LEU A 155 -7.66 8.48 -24.79
N ARG A 156 -8.48 9.53 -24.85
CA ARG A 156 -9.43 9.74 -25.96
C ARG A 156 -8.71 9.76 -27.31
N GLY A 157 -7.57 10.48 -27.36
CA GLY A 157 -6.75 10.51 -28.58
C GLY A 157 -6.15 9.15 -28.93
N ILE A 158 -5.67 8.39 -27.96
CA ILE A 158 -5.17 7.04 -28.19
C ILE A 158 -6.31 6.13 -28.69
N PHE A 159 -7.47 6.15 -28.06
CA PHE A 159 -8.59 5.32 -28.48
C PHE A 159 -9.12 5.69 -29.87
N SER A 160 -9.20 6.98 -30.22
CA SER A 160 -9.67 7.40 -31.54
C SER A 160 -8.66 7.16 -32.66
N ASN A 161 -7.37 7.42 -32.43
CA ASN A 161 -6.38 7.46 -33.50
C ASN A 161 -5.47 6.21 -33.57
N VAL A 162 -5.32 5.49 -32.46
CA VAL A 162 -4.43 4.32 -32.36
C VAL A 162 -5.24 3.02 -32.36
N LEU A 163 -6.32 2.99 -31.60
CA LEU A 163 -7.18 1.81 -31.42
C LEU A 163 -8.47 1.86 -32.25
N GLU A 164 -8.74 3.01 -32.91
CA GLU A 164 -9.88 3.20 -33.84
C GLU A 164 -11.26 2.93 -33.26
N PHE A 165 -11.46 3.27 -31.98
CA PHE A 165 -12.80 3.17 -31.40
C PHE A 165 -13.71 4.29 -31.94
N PRO A 166 -14.87 3.98 -32.52
CA PRO A 166 -15.79 4.99 -33.04
C PRO A 166 -16.39 5.84 -31.92
N THR A 167 -16.54 5.27 -30.73
CA THR A 167 -17.01 5.95 -29.52
C THR A 167 -15.89 6.06 -28.49
N ALA A 168 -14.80 6.75 -28.89
CA ALA A 168 -13.61 6.88 -28.04
C ALA A 168 -13.93 7.47 -26.65
N SER A 169 -14.97 8.34 -26.55
CA SER A 169 -15.42 8.90 -25.28
C SER A 169 -16.01 7.84 -24.34
N ASP A 170 -16.78 6.89 -24.89
CA ASP A 170 -17.33 5.79 -24.09
C ASP A 170 -16.22 4.84 -23.65
N ALA A 171 -15.26 4.56 -24.52
CA ALA A 171 -14.09 3.76 -24.18
C ALA A 171 -13.27 4.38 -23.04
N VAL A 172 -13.09 5.70 -23.02
CA VAL A 172 -12.47 6.42 -21.90
C VAL A 172 -13.31 6.32 -20.63
N SER A 173 -14.64 6.45 -20.74
CA SER A 173 -15.53 6.30 -19.59
C SER A 173 -15.42 4.90 -18.97
N TYR A 174 -15.39 3.85 -19.78
CA TYR A 174 -15.16 2.48 -19.29
C TYR A 174 -13.80 2.32 -18.65
N PHE A 175 -12.73 2.88 -19.22
CA PHE A 175 -11.41 2.85 -18.63
C PHE A 175 -11.41 3.44 -17.21
N TRP A 176 -11.96 4.65 -17.03
CA TRP A 176 -11.96 5.29 -15.72
C TRP A 176 -12.91 4.61 -14.73
N ALA A 177 -14.11 4.20 -15.17
CA ALA A 177 -15.10 3.59 -14.28
C ALA A 177 -14.70 2.19 -13.79
N PHE A 178 -13.98 1.42 -14.60
CA PHE A 178 -13.63 0.05 -14.23
C PHE A 178 -12.15 -0.12 -13.94
N LEU A 179 -11.29 0.27 -14.87
CA LEU A 179 -9.85 0.01 -14.70
C LEU A 179 -9.21 0.93 -13.66
N HIS A 180 -9.47 2.22 -13.71
CA HIS A 180 -8.96 3.17 -12.72
C HIS A 180 -9.49 2.81 -11.32
N THR A 181 -10.79 2.58 -11.20
CA THR A 181 -11.43 2.18 -9.93
C THR A 181 -10.80 0.90 -9.38
N PHE A 182 -10.59 -0.11 -10.22
CA PHE A 182 -9.92 -1.35 -9.81
C PHE A 182 -8.56 -1.09 -9.19
N PHE A 183 -7.68 -0.35 -9.87
CA PHE A 183 -6.33 -0.10 -9.37
C PHE A 183 -6.31 0.73 -8.09
N VAL A 184 -7.18 1.73 -8.00
CA VAL A 184 -7.31 2.56 -6.80
C VAL A 184 -7.84 1.73 -5.63
N LEU A 185 -8.87 0.91 -5.83
CA LEU A 185 -9.40 0.01 -4.80
C LEU A 185 -8.35 -0.98 -4.31
N VAL A 186 -7.62 -1.61 -5.20
CA VAL A 186 -6.55 -2.54 -4.81
C VAL A 186 -5.48 -1.82 -3.98
N THR A 187 -5.09 -0.61 -4.40
CA THR A 187 -4.10 0.19 -3.65
C THR A 187 -4.62 0.56 -2.26
N ILE A 188 -5.89 0.98 -2.15
CA ILE A 188 -6.51 1.29 -0.85
C ILE A 188 -6.56 0.06 0.05
N VAL A 189 -6.97 -1.09 -0.48
CA VAL A 189 -7.01 -2.34 0.28
C VAL A 189 -5.62 -2.69 0.80
N THR A 190 -4.58 -2.53 -0.03
CA THR A 190 -3.20 -2.83 0.36
C THR A 190 -2.68 -1.93 1.48
N TYR A 191 -2.93 -0.62 1.37
CA TYR A 191 -2.43 0.35 2.35
C TYR A 191 -3.40 0.61 3.50
N GLY A 192 -4.66 0.25 3.33
CA GLY A 192 -5.72 0.51 4.30
C GLY A 192 -5.85 -0.52 5.41
N LEU A 193 -5.06 -1.60 5.41
CA LEU A 193 -5.23 -2.69 6.37
C LEU A 193 -5.18 -2.27 7.85
N PRO A 194 -4.33 -1.31 8.29
CA PRO A 194 -4.37 -0.78 9.64
C PRO A 194 -5.55 0.17 9.89
N THR A 195 -6.26 0.60 8.85
CA THR A 195 -7.31 1.62 8.92
C THR A 195 -8.66 0.98 9.28
N PRO A 196 -9.50 1.62 10.12
CA PRO A 196 -10.84 1.13 10.40
C PRO A 196 -11.66 0.88 9.11
N PRO A 197 -12.40 -0.25 9.00
CA PRO A 197 -13.11 -0.63 7.78
C PRO A 197 -14.08 0.44 7.26
N ALA A 198 -14.72 1.17 8.18
CA ALA A 198 -15.63 2.24 7.83
C ALA A 198 -14.93 3.34 7.00
N ILE A 199 -13.70 3.72 7.36
CA ILE A 199 -12.90 4.73 6.63
C ILE A 199 -12.47 4.17 5.28
N THR A 200 -12.00 2.93 5.24
CA THR A 200 -11.57 2.27 3.99
C THR A 200 -12.73 2.13 3.01
N VAL A 201 -13.89 1.66 3.49
CA VAL A 201 -15.10 1.54 2.66
C VAL A 201 -15.60 2.90 2.20
N ALA A 202 -15.65 3.91 3.07
CA ALA A 202 -16.01 5.28 2.68
C ALA A 202 -15.07 5.83 1.60
N SER A 203 -13.76 5.63 1.74
CA SER A 203 -12.77 6.03 0.74
C SER A 203 -12.99 5.31 -0.59
N MET A 204 -13.27 4.01 -0.57
CA MET A 204 -13.61 3.23 -1.78
C MET A 204 -14.84 3.79 -2.48
N VAL A 205 -15.91 4.12 -1.74
CA VAL A 205 -17.13 4.70 -2.29
C VAL A 205 -16.84 6.07 -2.91
N VAL A 206 -16.10 6.93 -2.23
CA VAL A 206 -15.72 8.25 -2.76
C VAL A 206 -14.92 8.12 -4.06
N ILE A 207 -13.95 7.21 -4.12
CA ILE A 207 -13.14 7.00 -5.32
C ILE A 207 -13.98 6.41 -6.46
N PHE A 208 -14.89 5.49 -6.16
CA PHE A 208 -15.81 4.94 -7.14
C PHE A 208 -16.70 6.03 -7.75
N ILE A 209 -17.34 6.85 -6.89
CA ILE A 209 -18.16 7.99 -7.33
C ILE A 209 -17.31 8.98 -8.13
N TRP A 210 -16.11 9.30 -7.65
CA TRP A 210 -15.18 10.19 -8.35
C TRP A 210 -14.81 9.65 -9.74
N SER A 211 -14.42 8.38 -9.83
CA SER A 211 -14.06 7.77 -11.11
C SER A 211 -15.21 7.80 -12.11
N TYR A 212 -16.43 7.54 -11.66
CA TYR A 212 -17.63 7.57 -12.48
C TYR A 212 -17.97 9.00 -12.95
N ILE A 213 -17.93 9.98 -12.04
CA ILE A 213 -18.15 11.40 -12.36
C ILE A 213 -17.10 11.89 -13.34
N SER A 214 -15.81 11.61 -13.08
CA SER A 214 -14.69 12.00 -13.94
C SER A 214 -14.83 11.41 -15.35
N ALA A 215 -15.22 10.14 -15.44
CA ALA A 215 -15.41 9.48 -16.71
C ALA A 215 -16.51 10.13 -17.57
N ARG A 216 -17.59 10.58 -16.97
CA ARG A 216 -18.75 11.07 -17.70
C ARG A 216 -18.82 12.60 -17.82
N TRP A 217 -18.55 13.32 -16.75
CA TRP A 217 -18.70 14.78 -16.69
C TRP A 217 -17.53 15.54 -17.30
N LEU A 218 -16.31 15.13 -17.01
CA LEU A 218 -15.13 15.78 -17.57
C LEU A 218 -15.09 15.71 -19.09
N LEU A 219 -15.44 14.57 -19.67
CA LEU A 219 -15.50 14.42 -21.11
C LEU A 219 -16.58 15.28 -21.76
N VAL A 220 -17.77 15.38 -21.13
CA VAL A 220 -18.85 16.26 -21.60
C VAL A 220 -18.42 17.73 -21.47
N PHE A 221 -17.80 18.11 -20.38
CA PHE A 221 -17.31 19.47 -20.18
C PHE A 221 -16.24 19.84 -21.20
N VAL A 222 -15.25 18.96 -21.42
CA VAL A 222 -14.18 19.15 -22.42
C VAL A 222 -14.73 19.26 -23.84
N SER A 223 -15.72 18.44 -24.19
CA SER A 223 -16.34 18.51 -25.53
C SER A 223 -17.09 19.81 -25.77
N ARG A 224 -17.53 20.52 -24.72
CA ARG A 224 -18.19 21.81 -24.79
C ARG A 224 -17.24 23.01 -24.81
N LEU A 225 -15.98 22.83 -24.40
CA LEU A 225 -14.99 23.89 -24.51
C LEU A 225 -14.64 24.12 -25.98
N ARG A 226 -15.19 25.19 -26.57
CA ARG A 226 -14.84 25.61 -27.94
C ARG A 226 -13.34 25.83 -28.03
N GLY A 227 -12.66 25.03 -28.84
CA GLY A 227 -11.22 25.09 -29.03
C GLY A 227 -10.44 23.89 -28.47
N ALA A 228 -11.06 23.00 -27.68
CA ALA A 228 -10.43 21.75 -27.26
C ALA A 228 -10.02 20.87 -28.45
N GLU A 229 -10.75 20.98 -29.59
CA GLU A 229 -10.36 20.32 -30.85
C GLU A 229 -9.02 20.82 -31.43
N ARG A 230 -8.59 22.06 -31.13
CA ARG A 230 -7.30 22.59 -31.55
C ARG A 230 -6.14 22.13 -30.67
N LEU A 231 -6.41 21.82 -29.43
CA LEU A 231 -5.41 21.31 -28.47
C LEU A 231 -5.26 19.79 -28.58
N TRP A 232 -6.16 19.10 -29.30
CA TRP A 232 -6.23 17.65 -29.22
C TRP A 232 -6.79 16.98 -30.48
N PRO A 233 -6.33 15.76 -30.78
CA PRO A 233 -5.12 15.07 -30.38
C PRO A 233 -4.00 15.25 -31.38
N PRO A 234 -2.72 15.03 -31.03
CA PRO A 234 -1.70 14.83 -32.02
C PRO A 234 -2.15 13.70 -32.94
N LYS A 235 -2.17 13.94 -34.26
CA LYS A 235 -2.45 12.87 -35.24
C LYS A 235 -1.32 11.86 -35.14
N TYR A 236 -1.56 10.75 -34.45
CA TYR A 236 -0.62 9.64 -34.46
C TYR A 236 -0.55 9.10 -35.87
N VAL A 237 0.61 9.20 -36.49
CA VAL A 237 0.79 8.69 -37.84
C VAL A 237 0.82 7.18 -37.78
N LYS A 238 -0.20 6.53 -38.31
CA LYS A 238 -0.12 5.12 -38.64
C LYS A 238 1.10 4.88 -39.51
N PRO A 239 1.90 3.83 -39.30
CA PRO A 239 2.76 3.33 -40.34
C PRO A 239 1.87 3.04 -41.55
N SER A 240 2.26 3.52 -42.74
CA SER A 240 1.54 3.23 -43.98
C SER A 240 1.25 1.74 -44.03
N PRO A 241 0.01 1.31 -44.30
CA PRO A 241 -0.31 -0.10 -44.36
C PRO A 241 0.63 -0.71 -45.42
N VAL A 242 1.51 -1.59 -44.96
CA VAL A 242 2.12 -2.54 -45.90
C VAL A 242 0.93 -3.24 -46.53
N SER A 243 0.81 -3.14 -47.84
CA SER A 243 -0.29 -3.67 -48.64
C SER A 243 -0.45 -5.19 -48.40
N SER A 244 -1.10 -5.55 -47.33
CA SER A 244 -1.57 -6.92 -47.09
C SER A 244 -2.97 -7.03 -47.68
N THR A 245 -3.08 -7.77 -48.75
CA THR A 245 -4.30 -8.09 -49.51
C THR A 245 -5.34 -8.92 -48.76
N SER A 246 -5.42 -8.85 -47.45
CA SER A 246 -6.53 -9.41 -46.68
C SER A 246 -7.52 -8.30 -46.32
N VAL A 247 -8.66 -8.31 -46.99
CA VAL A 247 -9.82 -7.48 -46.61
C VAL A 247 -10.36 -7.99 -45.26
N GLU A 248 -9.72 -7.58 -44.18
CA GLU A 248 -10.27 -7.80 -42.82
C GLU A 248 -11.47 -6.84 -42.61
N ASP A 249 -12.62 -7.42 -42.33
CA ASP A 249 -13.85 -6.69 -42.04
C ASP A 249 -13.64 -5.69 -40.87
N PRO A 250 -13.70 -4.35 -41.12
CA PRO A 250 -13.50 -3.34 -40.09
C PRO A 250 -14.47 -3.49 -38.91
N GLY A 251 -15.68 -4.03 -39.14
CA GLY A 251 -16.66 -4.30 -38.09
C GLY A 251 -16.22 -5.40 -37.11
N ARG A 252 -15.46 -6.37 -37.54
CA ARG A 252 -14.96 -7.47 -36.71
C ARG A 252 -13.87 -6.99 -35.71
N LYS A 253 -12.93 -6.16 -36.16
CA LYS A 253 -11.90 -5.54 -35.29
C LYS A 253 -12.52 -4.68 -34.20
N LEU A 254 -13.54 -3.93 -34.55
CA LEU A 254 -14.28 -3.09 -33.63
C LEU A 254 -14.98 -3.89 -32.54
N LYS A 255 -15.73 -4.94 -32.91
CA LYS A 255 -16.42 -5.83 -31.97
C LYS A 255 -15.41 -6.51 -31.03
N LEU A 256 -14.25 -6.93 -31.52
CA LEU A 256 -13.18 -7.49 -30.72
C LEU A 256 -12.61 -6.50 -29.69
N GLY A 257 -12.44 -5.24 -30.10
CA GLY A 257 -11.96 -4.17 -29.20
C GLY A 257 -12.92 -3.90 -28.04
N TYR A 258 -14.23 -3.82 -28.32
CA TYR A 258 -15.24 -3.67 -27.27
C TYR A 258 -15.34 -4.91 -26.38
N ALA A 259 -15.28 -6.12 -26.94
CA ALA A 259 -15.26 -7.34 -26.18
C ALA A 259 -14.04 -7.40 -25.24
N ALA A 260 -12.86 -6.97 -25.70
CA ALA A 260 -11.67 -6.91 -24.88
C ALA A 260 -11.80 -5.91 -23.72
N LEU A 261 -12.32 -4.69 -23.98
CA LEU A 261 -12.58 -3.70 -22.92
C LEU A 261 -13.61 -4.20 -21.91
N PHE A 262 -14.70 -4.79 -22.37
CA PHE A 262 -15.74 -5.37 -21.50
C PHE A 262 -15.15 -6.51 -20.65
N SER A 263 -14.35 -7.40 -21.24
CA SER A 263 -13.70 -8.48 -20.51
C SER A 263 -12.75 -7.95 -19.43
N VAL A 264 -11.94 -6.94 -19.74
CA VAL A 264 -11.05 -6.29 -18.76
C VAL A 264 -11.88 -5.65 -17.64
N ALA A 265 -12.95 -4.95 -17.96
CA ALA A 265 -13.83 -4.35 -16.97
C ALA A 265 -14.49 -5.40 -16.07
N LEU A 266 -14.99 -6.48 -16.64
CA LEU A 266 -15.60 -7.59 -15.89
C LEU A 266 -14.58 -8.27 -14.97
N ILE A 267 -13.40 -8.62 -15.49
CA ILE A 267 -12.32 -9.22 -14.70
C ILE A 267 -11.91 -8.28 -13.56
N SER A 268 -11.73 -6.99 -13.84
CA SER A 268 -11.39 -5.99 -12.83
C SER A 268 -12.44 -5.92 -11.72
N THR A 269 -13.74 -5.93 -12.08
CA THR A 269 -14.82 -5.90 -11.11
C THR A 269 -14.85 -7.15 -10.23
N LEU A 270 -14.69 -8.34 -10.83
CA LEU A 270 -14.63 -9.61 -10.09
C LEU A 270 -13.43 -9.66 -9.15
N LEU A 271 -12.25 -9.25 -9.62
CA LEU A 271 -11.04 -9.16 -8.80
C LEU A 271 -11.20 -8.16 -7.65
N THR A 272 -11.82 -7.01 -7.91
CA THR A 272 -12.10 -6.02 -6.85
C THR A 272 -13.02 -6.62 -5.79
N GLY A 273 -14.10 -7.28 -6.19
CA GLY A 273 -15.02 -7.98 -5.27
C GLY A 273 -14.29 -9.03 -4.43
N TYR A 274 -13.43 -9.84 -5.06
CA TYR A 274 -12.60 -10.82 -4.37
C TYR A 274 -11.66 -10.16 -3.35
N MET A 275 -10.94 -9.10 -3.75
CA MET A 275 -10.00 -8.38 -2.87
C MET A 275 -10.69 -7.73 -1.68
N VAL A 276 -11.83 -7.08 -1.90
CA VAL A 276 -12.64 -6.50 -0.82
C VAL A 276 -13.07 -7.57 0.17
N ASN A 277 -13.54 -8.72 -0.32
CA ASN A 277 -13.93 -9.84 0.54
C ASN A 277 -12.75 -10.38 1.36
N GLN A 278 -11.58 -10.53 0.73
CA GLN A 278 -10.35 -10.94 1.44
C GLN A 278 -9.91 -9.90 2.48
N TYR A 279 -10.00 -8.61 2.15
CA TYR A 279 -9.70 -7.52 3.06
C TYR A 279 -10.61 -7.58 4.31
N LEU A 280 -11.93 -7.60 4.13
CA LEU A 280 -12.89 -7.64 5.24
C LEU A 280 -12.68 -8.89 6.10
N SER A 281 -12.41 -10.01 5.48
CA SER A 281 -12.11 -11.26 6.19
C SER A 281 -10.82 -11.17 7.00
N THR A 282 -9.73 -10.67 6.40
CA THR A 282 -8.44 -10.50 7.09
C THR A 282 -8.54 -9.48 8.21
N TYR A 283 -9.24 -8.36 7.97
CA TYR A 283 -9.52 -7.38 9.00
C TYR A 283 -10.27 -8.00 10.20
N SER A 284 -11.30 -8.81 9.92
CA SER A 284 -12.03 -9.50 10.98
C SER A 284 -11.12 -10.42 11.80
N VAL A 285 -10.20 -11.14 11.15
CA VAL A 285 -9.20 -11.97 11.85
C VAL A 285 -8.31 -11.13 12.75
N VAL A 286 -7.72 -10.07 12.20
CA VAL A 286 -6.79 -9.19 12.92
C VAL A 286 -7.46 -8.52 14.12
N MET A 287 -8.70 -8.01 13.97
CA MET A 287 -9.37 -7.27 15.05
C MET A 287 -9.99 -8.14 16.13
N LYS A 288 -10.25 -9.41 15.83
CA LYS A 288 -10.92 -10.31 16.78
C LYS A 288 -9.97 -11.28 17.47
N THR A 289 -8.81 -11.57 16.85
CA THR A 289 -7.80 -12.42 17.48
C THR A 289 -7.18 -11.68 18.66
N SER A 290 -7.10 -12.34 19.79
CA SER A 290 -6.46 -11.81 21.01
C SER A 290 -5.26 -12.65 21.40
N ILE A 291 -4.27 -11.98 21.98
CA ILE A 291 -3.08 -12.60 22.57
C ILE A 291 -3.07 -12.23 24.05
N GLU A 292 -2.84 -13.21 24.88
CA GLU A 292 -2.71 -13.07 26.31
C GLU A 292 -1.46 -13.81 26.75
N ILE A 293 -0.61 -13.15 27.52
CA ILE A 293 0.63 -13.76 28.05
C ILE A 293 0.64 -13.51 29.55
N GLU A 294 0.55 -14.58 30.30
CA GLU A 294 0.53 -14.55 31.77
C GLU A 294 1.84 -15.11 32.32
N VAL A 295 2.36 -14.50 33.37
CA VAL A 295 3.43 -15.05 34.17
C VAL A 295 2.82 -16.08 35.10
N VAL A 296 3.26 -17.33 34.95
CA VAL A 296 2.70 -18.48 35.71
C VAL A 296 3.57 -18.85 36.90
N ASN A 297 4.90 -18.76 36.73
CA ASN A 297 5.85 -19.13 37.77
C ASN A 297 7.19 -18.45 37.58
N ILE A 298 7.92 -18.26 38.68
CA ILE A 298 9.29 -17.74 38.67
C ILE A 298 10.16 -18.77 39.43
N GLU A 299 11.16 -19.29 38.72
CA GLU A 299 12.15 -20.20 39.32
C GLU A 299 13.43 -19.42 39.58
N LEU A 300 13.76 -19.27 40.87
CA LEU A 300 14.99 -18.61 41.28
C LEU A 300 16.12 -19.65 41.33
N GLY A 301 16.78 -19.86 40.20
CA GLY A 301 17.93 -20.75 40.10
C GLY A 301 19.26 -20.08 40.49
N PRO A 302 20.32 -20.85 40.70
CA PRO A 302 21.64 -20.32 41.09
C PRO A 302 22.34 -19.50 39.98
N ASN A 303 21.89 -19.64 38.77
CA ASN A 303 22.50 -18.95 37.62
C ASN A 303 21.70 -17.73 37.17
N GLU A 304 20.51 -17.93 36.68
CA GLU A 304 19.62 -16.87 36.18
C GLU A 304 18.17 -17.22 36.55
N PRO A 305 17.35 -16.24 36.96
CA PRO A 305 15.94 -16.51 37.20
C PRO A 305 15.25 -16.91 35.90
N LEU A 306 14.41 -17.94 35.94
CA LEU A 306 13.58 -18.38 34.84
C LEU A 306 12.14 -17.95 35.09
N LEU A 307 11.59 -17.26 34.11
CA LEU A 307 10.20 -16.84 34.12
C LEU A 307 9.40 -17.77 33.19
N ASN A 308 8.44 -18.49 33.77
CA ASN A 308 7.57 -19.36 33.02
C ASN A 308 6.31 -18.59 32.58
N LEU A 309 6.12 -18.50 31.29
CA LEU A 309 5.00 -17.79 30.67
C LEU A 309 4.00 -18.78 30.08
N SER A 310 2.71 -18.52 30.30
CA SER A 310 1.61 -19.14 29.55
C SER A 310 1.16 -18.19 28.46
N VAL A 311 1.33 -18.60 27.20
CA VAL A 311 0.93 -17.83 26.02
C VAL A 311 -0.38 -18.42 25.50
N ARG A 312 -1.42 -17.61 25.43
CA ARG A 312 -2.73 -17.99 24.94
C ARG A 312 -3.09 -17.13 23.75
N VAL A 313 -3.40 -17.76 22.62
CA VAL A 313 -3.88 -17.07 21.41
C VAL A 313 -5.31 -17.54 21.16
N PHE A 314 -6.26 -16.61 21.16
CA PHE A 314 -7.66 -16.88 20.86
C PHE A 314 -8.02 -16.39 19.46
N ASN A 315 -8.55 -17.28 18.65
CA ASN A 315 -9.05 -16.98 17.31
C ASN A 315 -10.57 -17.24 17.24
N PRO A 316 -11.42 -16.21 17.43
CA PRO A 316 -12.87 -16.37 17.36
C PRO A 316 -13.42 -16.37 15.93
N THR A 317 -12.57 -16.42 14.92
CA THR A 317 -12.99 -16.35 13.52
C THR A 317 -13.11 -17.74 12.90
N SER A 318 -13.78 -17.83 11.76
CA SER A 318 -13.93 -19.09 10.99
C SER A 318 -12.70 -19.46 10.14
N LYS A 319 -11.59 -18.70 10.24
CA LYS A 319 -10.36 -18.93 9.49
C LYS A 319 -9.18 -19.23 10.40
N ASN A 320 -8.23 -20.02 9.91
CA ASN A 320 -6.97 -20.23 10.62
C ASN A 320 -6.21 -18.91 10.73
N THR A 321 -5.62 -18.65 11.88
CA THR A 321 -4.71 -17.52 12.12
C THR A 321 -3.32 -18.05 12.40
N THR A 322 -2.32 -17.60 11.63
CA THR A 322 -0.92 -17.95 11.84
C THR A 322 -0.18 -16.68 12.24
N LEU A 323 0.46 -16.73 13.42
CA LEU A 323 1.38 -15.69 13.86
C LEU A 323 2.79 -16.10 13.42
N ASP A 324 3.51 -15.18 12.78
CA ASP A 324 4.92 -15.37 12.42
C ASP A 324 5.80 -15.31 13.68
N ARG A 325 5.57 -14.29 14.48
CA ARG A 325 6.28 -14.07 15.75
C ARG A 325 5.43 -13.27 16.72
N ILE A 326 5.78 -13.33 18.00
CA ILE A 326 5.26 -12.45 19.06
C ILE A 326 6.46 -11.74 19.70
N GLU A 327 6.46 -10.41 19.68
CA GLU A 327 7.46 -9.56 20.31
C GLU A 327 6.84 -8.84 21.49
N PHE A 328 7.49 -8.89 22.68
CA PHE A 328 6.94 -8.28 23.87
C PHE A 328 8.00 -7.88 24.90
N ASP A 329 7.63 -6.92 25.70
CA ASP A 329 8.34 -6.48 26.88
C ASP A 329 7.68 -7.05 28.14
N VAL A 330 8.49 -7.53 29.06
CA VAL A 330 8.08 -7.95 30.39
C VAL A 330 8.49 -6.88 31.40
N LYS A 331 7.56 -6.49 32.27
CA LYS A 331 7.78 -5.53 33.35
C LYS A 331 7.31 -6.11 34.67
N LEU A 332 8.04 -5.84 35.76
CA LEU A 332 7.67 -6.10 37.13
C LEU A 332 7.53 -4.78 37.88
N ASN A 333 6.36 -4.51 38.48
CA ASN A 333 6.06 -3.26 39.15
C ASN A 333 6.41 -2.04 38.30
N SER A 334 6.02 -2.07 37.00
CA SER A 334 6.32 -1.06 35.98
C SER A 334 7.81 -0.93 35.57
N LYS A 335 8.74 -1.69 36.16
CA LYS A 335 10.16 -1.70 35.80
C LYS A 335 10.41 -2.71 34.69
N PHE A 336 11.15 -2.29 33.66
CA PHE A 336 11.49 -3.16 32.53
C PHE A 336 12.41 -4.31 32.97
N MET A 337 12.01 -5.53 32.66
CA MET A 337 12.78 -6.74 32.95
C MET A 337 13.49 -7.27 31.73
N GLN A 338 12.77 -7.45 30.61
CA GLN A 338 13.34 -8.03 29.40
C GLN A 338 12.45 -7.81 28.19
N HIS A 339 13.07 -7.76 27.00
CA HIS A 339 12.42 -7.88 25.70
C HIS A 339 12.57 -9.30 25.16
N GLN A 340 11.49 -9.87 24.60
CA GLN A 340 11.47 -11.23 24.05
C GLN A 340 10.83 -11.29 22.67
N VAL A 341 11.34 -12.22 21.86
CA VAL A 341 10.78 -12.55 20.55
C VAL A 341 10.52 -14.05 20.49
N LEU A 342 9.27 -14.44 20.45
CA LEU A 342 8.86 -15.84 20.28
C LEU A 342 8.61 -16.11 18.79
N GLN A 343 9.23 -17.17 18.29
CA GLN A 343 9.05 -17.69 16.94
C GLN A 343 8.38 -19.07 16.97
N SER A 344 7.98 -19.57 15.81
CA SER A 344 7.34 -20.89 15.67
C SER A 344 6.09 -21.05 16.52
N ILE A 345 5.17 -20.09 16.40
CA ILE A 345 3.90 -20.08 17.13
C ILE A 345 2.93 -21.06 16.45
N PRO A 346 2.28 -21.95 17.21
CA PRO A 346 1.28 -22.84 16.63
C PRO A 346 0.12 -22.06 16.01
N ALA A 347 -0.38 -22.53 14.86
CA ALA A 347 -1.53 -21.92 14.21
C ALA A 347 -2.80 -22.03 15.08
N ALA A 348 -3.48 -20.91 15.31
CA ALA A 348 -4.75 -20.90 16.00
C ALA A 348 -5.87 -21.32 15.01
N ARG A 349 -6.51 -22.47 15.29
CA ARG A 349 -7.65 -22.99 14.53
C ARG A 349 -8.88 -22.08 14.67
N PRO A 350 -9.84 -22.17 13.75
CA PRO A 350 -11.10 -21.46 13.89
C PRO A 350 -11.77 -21.70 15.24
N GLU A 351 -12.33 -20.64 15.82
CA GLU A 351 -13.13 -20.67 17.06
C GLU A 351 -12.46 -21.41 18.22
N SER A 352 -11.12 -21.33 18.33
CA SER A 352 -10.35 -22.07 19.32
C SER A 352 -9.25 -21.26 19.98
N TYR A 353 -8.81 -21.77 21.12
CA TYR A 353 -7.60 -21.32 21.80
C TYR A 353 -6.42 -22.21 21.44
N VAL A 354 -5.26 -21.58 21.34
CA VAL A 354 -3.98 -22.28 21.36
C VAL A 354 -3.24 -21.79 22.59
N THR A 355 -2.89 -22.71 23.48
CA THR A 355 -2.11 -22.41 24.71
C THR A 355 -0.80 -23.18 24.66
N PHE A 356 0.30 -22.50 24.94
CA PHE A 356 1.63 -23.11 25.07
C PHE A 356 2.47 -22.37 26.10
N ASN A 357 3.35 -23.10 26.77
CA ASN A 357 4.23 -22.53 27.79
C ASN A 357 5.61 -22.22 27.20
N ARG A 358 6.23 -21.17 27.71
CA ARG A 358 7.60 -20.77 27.38
C ARG A 358 8.33 -20.33 28.64
N ALA A 359 9.53 -20.83 28.82
CA ALA A 359 10.44 -20.34 29.84
C ALA A 359 11.41 -19.34 29.19
N ILE A 360 11.61 -18.21 29.86
CA ILE A 360 12.56 -17.16 29.47
C ILE A 360 13.52 -16.92 30.62
N SER A 361 14.82 -16.76 30.32
CA SER A 361 15.82 -16.42 31.31
C SER A 361 15.88 -14.91 31.50
N LEU A 362 15.81 -14.44 32.73
CA LEU A 362 15.95 -13.02 33.04
C LEU A 362 17.43 -12.66 33.27
N PRO A 363 17.88 -11.50 32.80
CA PRO A 363 19.24 -11.03 33.04
C PRO A 363 19.56 -10.89 34.53
N LYS A 364 20.78 -11.26 34.94
CA LYS A 364 21.22 -11.20 36.37
C LYS A 364 21.11 -9.81 37.00
N ASP A 365 21.30 -8.76 36.22
CA ASP A 365 21.17 -7.38 36.68
C ASP A 365 19.74 -7.01 37.07
N ARG A 366 18.73 -7.84 36.75
CA ARG A 366 17.32 -7.68 37.14
C ARG A 366 16.99 -8.33 38.49
N MET A 367 17.91 -9.09 39.11
CA MET A 367 17.69 -9.68 40.43
C MET A 367 17.35 -8.63 41.48
N PHE A 368 17.95 -7.47 41.45
CA PHE A 368 17.63 -6.38 42.37
C PHE A 368 16.14 -5.98 42.33
N THR A 369 15.52 -5.96 41.13
CA THR A 369 14.11 -5.65 40.97
C THR A 369 13.23 -6.76 41.57
N ILE A 370 13.64 -8.02 41.46
CA ILE A 370 12.96 -9.17 42.07
C ILE A 370 13.07 -9.11 43.59
N GLU A 371 14.26 -8.81 44.15
CA GLU A 371 14.47 -8.66 45.61
C GLU A 371 13.69 -7.48 46.18
N GLU A 372 13.55 -6.40 45.45
CA GLU A 372 12.72 -5.25 45.80
C GLU A 372 11.25 -5.63 45.83
N ALA A 373 10.73 -6.35 44.80
CA ALA A 373 9.38 -6.85 44.75
C ALA A 373 9.09 -7.80 45.91
N ALA A 374 10.04 -8.66 46.27
CA ALA A 374 9.93 -9.57 47.42
C ALA A 374 9.90 -8.81 48.76
N ARG A 375 10.65 -7.71 48.88
CA ARG A 375 10.65 -6.90 50.12
C ARG A 375 9.33 -6.13 50.30
N ASP A 376 8.79 -5.61 49.16
CA ASP A 376 7.59 -4.77 49.16
C ASP A 376 6.30 -5.62 49.09
N ASP A 377 6.42 -6.94 48.98
CA ASP A 377 5.33 -7.90 48.76
C ASP A 377 4.41 -7.50 47.59
N SER A 378 5.03 -7.06 46.51
CA SER A 378 4.34 -6.52 45.32
C SER A 378 4.81 -7.23 44.06
N TRP A 379 3.95 -8.00 43.42
CA TRP A 379 4.24 -8.87 42.28
C TRP A 379 3.33 -8.61 41.10
N GLU A 380 3.34 -7.35 40.60
CA GLU A 380 2.54 -6.95 39.46
C GLU A 380 3.36 -7.11 38.14
N TRP A 381 3.03 -8.12 37.39
CA TRP A 381 3.63 -8.36 36.07
C TRP A 381 2.79 -7.76 34.98
N THR A 382 3.42 -7.00 34.10
CA THR A 382 2.84 -6.50 32.86
C THR A 382 3.62 -7.05 31.68
N VAL A 383 2.95 -7.73 30.78
CA VAL A 383 3.49 -8.17 29.49
C VAL A 383 2.77 -7.42 28.38
N SER A 384 3.51 -6.65 27.62
CA SER A 384 2.93 -5.84 26.53
C SER A 384 3.75 -5.95 25.26
N GLY A 385 3.07 -6.07 24.13
CA GLY A 385 3.76 -6.28 22.87
C GLY A 385 2.84 -6.38 21.68
N SER A 386 3.33 -7.07 20.64
CA SER A 386 2.60 -7.31 19.40
C SER A 386 2.84 -8.70 18.83
N GLY A 387 1.78 -9.34 18.39
CA GLY A 387 1.83 -10.50 17.52
C GLY A 387 1.86 -10.07 16.07
N HIS A 388 2.68 -10.71 15.27
CA HIS A 388 2.88 -10.41 13.86
C HIS A 388 2.12 -11.43 13.00
N VAL A 389 1.10 -10.97 12.30
CA VAL A 389 0.30 -11.78 11.37
C VAL A 389 0.72 -11.46 9.94
N VAL A 390 1.21 -12.46 9.21
CA VAL A 390 1.46 -12.32 7.78
C VAL A 390 0.17 -12.56 7.02
N THR A 391 -0.24 -11.58 6.26
CA THR A 391 -1.45 -11.62 5.43
C THR A 391 -1.09 -11.43 3.96
N MET A 392 -2.04 -11.66 3.06
CA MET A 392 -1.85 -11.32 1.65
C MET A 392 -1.70 -9.81 1.39
N PHE A 393 -1.99 -8.98 2.39
CA PHE A 393 -1.86 -7.52 2.35
C PHE A 393 -0.64 -7.00 3.12
N GLY A 394 0.29 -7.89 3.45
CA GLY A 394 1.48 -7.58 4.22
C GLY A 394 1.40 -8.01 5.68
N GLU A 395 2.37 -7.59 6.47
CA GLU A 395 2.47 -7.88 7.89
C GLU A 395 1.61 -6.89 8.69
N THR A 396 0.84 -7.42 9.63
CA THR A 396 -0.03 -6.63 10.50
C THR A 396 0.23 -6.96 11.96
N LEU A 397 0.15 -5.96 12.84
CA LEU A 397 0.45 -6.07 14.26
C LEU A 397 -0.83 -6.23 15.09
N LEU A 398 -0.88 -7.28 15.90
CA LEU A 398 -1.88 -7.49 16.95
C LEU A 398 -1.31 -7.01 18.27
N ARG A 399 -1.62 -5.79 18.69
CA ARG A 399 -1.14 -5.27 19.98
C ARG A 399 -1.90 -5.91 21.14
N PHE A 400 -1.18 -6.25 22.20
CA PHE A 400 -1.74 -6.77 23.41
C PHE A 400 -1.05 -6.21 24.66
N LYS A 401 -1.76 -6.27 25.77
CA LYS A 401 -1.26 -5.99 27.10
C LYS A 401 -1.96 -6.95 28.05
N SER A 402 -1.18 -7.69 28.82
CA SER A 402 -1.68 -8.61 29.86
C SER A 402 -1.05 -8.23 31.18
N ASP A 403 -1.86 -8.14 32.20
CA ASP A 403 -1.43 -7.91 33.59
C ASP A 403 -1.69 -9.18 34.39
N SER A 404 -0.75 -9.63 35.22
CA SER A 404 -0.86 -10.79 36.07
C SER A 404 -0.14 -10.57 37.40
N THR A 405 -0.58 -11.28 38.43
CA THR A 405 0.09 -11.31 39.74
C THR A 405 0.62 -12.71 39.94
N CYS A 406 1.92 -12.86 40.12
CA CYS A 406 2.55 -14.15 40.35
C CYS A 406 3.72 -13.99 41.31
N GLU A 407 3.64 -14.67 42.43
CA GLU A 407 4.72 -14.74 43.43
C GLU A 407 5.68 -15.89 43.13
N PRO A 408 6.98 -15.74 43.41
CA PRO A 408 7.92 -16.86 43.29
C PRO A 408 7.58 -17.98 44.25
N GLN A 409 7.55 -19.19 43.74
CA GLN A 409 7.51 -20.38 44.58
C GLN A 409 8.94 -20.67 45.04
N PHE A 410 9.26 -20.37 46.29
CA PHE A 410 10.49 -20.79 46.91
C PHE A 410 10.37 -22.30 47.20
N GLY A 411 11.03 -23.11 46.35
CA GLY A 411 11.13 -24.57 46.58
C GLY A 411 12.15 -24.92 47.62
#